data_86260a949e56b250b24e11cb6cf01574
#
_entry.id   86260a949e56b250b24e11cb6cf01574
#
_cell.length_a   1.000
_cell.length_b   1.000
_cell.length_c   1.000
_cell.angle_alpha   90.00
_cell.angle_beta   90.00
_cell.angle_gamma   90.00
#
_symmetry.space_group_name_H-M   'P 1'
#
loop_
_entity.id
_entity.type
_entity.pdbx_description
1 polymer ?
#
loop_
_entity_poly.entity_id
_entity_poly.type
_entity_poly.pdbx_seq_one_letter_code
_entity_poly.pdbx_strand_id
1 'polypeptide(L)'
;LPAIEAALKTKPIDGRITLSGYEGSELLVARLLIESGADVRYVGTACPKTAWSAADVEWLESKGAKVQFRASLEQDLAAFEEFKPDLAIGTTPVVQKVKETGTPSLYFTNLISARPLMGPAGAGSLGDVINAAMKSKDRFDEMRDFFEGVGEGHAAGVWEDVPKDERTFRMKEKRKRITAEQ
;
A
#
# COMPACT_ATOMS: atom_id res chain seq x y z
N LEU A 1 -2.83 -4.24 26.76
CA LEU A 1 -1.62 -3.72 26.10
C LEU A 1 -0.51 -4.77 26.01
N PRO A 2 0.01 -5.42 27.08
CA PRO A 2 1.15 -6.34 26.97
C PRO A 2 0.96 -7.48 25.96
N ALA A 3 -0.24 -8.02 25.84
CA ALA A 3 -0.53 -9.09 24.89
C ALA A 3 -0.52 -8.60 23.42
N ILE A 4 -0.91 -7.35 23.17
CA ILE A 4 -0.82 -6.72 21.86
C ILE A 4 0.64 -6.48 21.50
N GLU A 5 1.41 -5.89 22.41
CA GLU A 5 2.85 -5.66 22.23
C GLU A 5 3.62 -6.96 21.97
N ALA A 6 3.28 -8.03 22.70
CA ALA A 6 3.87 -9.34 22.46
C ALA A 6 3.53 -9.87 21.06
N ALA A 7 2.26 -9.76 20.62
CA ALA A 7 1.84 -10.19 19.29
C ALA A 7 2.54 -9.40 18.16
N LEU A 8 2.71 -8.10 18.31
CA LEU A 8 3.42 -7.25 17.37
C LEU A 8 4.91 -7.62 17.25
N LYS A 9 5.55 -7.95 18.37
CA LYS A 9 6.96 -8.37 18.42
C LYS A 9 7.24 -9.75 17.81
N THR A 10 6.24 -10.63 17.76
CA THR A 10 6.43 -11.98 17.19
C THR A 10 6.57 -11.97 15.65
N LYS A 11 6.12 -10.91 14.99
CA LYS A 11 6.12 -10.78 13.53
C LYS A 11 6.62 -9.38 13.15
N PRO A 12 7.91 -9.12 13.36
CA PRO A 12 8.48 -7.81 13.07
C PRO A 12 8.33 -7.48 11.59
N ILE A 13 8.06 -6.20 11.33
CA ILE A 13 8.00 -5.65 9.99
C ILE A 13 9.28 -4.85 9.77
N ASP A 14 10.05 -5.24 8.77
CA ASP A 14 11.26 -4.54 8.37
C ASP A 14 11.05 -3.93 6.98
N GLY A 15 10.86 -2.61 6.95
CA GLY A 15 10.66 -1.87 5.71
C GLY A 15 10.01 -0.52 5.91
N ARG A 16 10.17 0.32 4.91
CA ARG A 16 9.57 1.66 4.86
C ARG A 16 8.16 1.58 4.30
N ILE A 17 7.23 2.27 4.98
CA ILE A 17 5.82 2.24 4.62
C ILE A 17 5.28 3.66 4.50
N THR A 18 4.49 3.91 3.44
CA THR A 18 3.56 5.03 3.36
C THR A 18 2.13 4.51 3.51
N LEU A 19 1.32 5.26 4.23
CA LEU A 19 -0.06 4.87 4.53
C LEU A 19 -1.00 6.03 4.22
N SER A 20 -2.09 5.76 3.49
CA SER A 20 -3.15 6.73 3.23
C SER A 20 -4.52 6.07 3.27
N GLY A 21 -5.53 6.83 3.73
CA GLY A 21 -6.89 6.32 3.84
C GLY A 21 -7.91 7.43 4.07
N TYR A 22 -9.16 7.03 4.31
CA TYR A 22 -10.29 7.95 4.49
C TYR A 22 -11.26 7.49 5.58
N GLU A 23 -10.85 6.54 6.41
CA GLU A 23 -11.76 5.90 7.39
C GLU A 23 -11.55 6.38 8.83
N GLY A 24 -10.50 7.17 9.09
CA GLY A 24 -10.17 7.73 10.40
C GLY A 24 -9.36 6.79 11.32
N SER A 25 -9.03 5.58 10.87
CA SER A 25 -8.19 4.63 11.62
C SER A 25 -6.72 4.62 11.19
N GLU A 26 -6.35 5.49 10.25
CA GLU A 26 -5.01 5.55 9.67
C GLU A 26 -3.92 5.76 10.72
N LEU A 27 -4.15 6.69 11.67
CA LEU A 27 -3.22 6.97 12.77
C LEU A 27 -3.00 5.75 13.67
N LEU A 28 -4.07 5.02 13.99
CA LEU A 28 -3.99 3.79 14.77
C LEU A 28 -3.21 2.70 14.04
N VAL A 29 -3.51 2.49 12.76
CA VAL A 29 -2.80 1.49 11.94
C VAL A 29 -1.33 1.84 11.84
N ALA A 30 -0.99 3.10 11.58
CA ALA A 30 0.40 3.58 11.52
C ALA A 30 1.13 3.31 12.83
N ARG A 31 0.48 3.55 13.97
CA ARG A 31 1.05 3.26 15.28
C ARG A 31 1.35 1.77 15.45
N LEU A 32 0.41 0.88 15.12
CA LEU A 32 0.62 -0.56 15.18
C LEU A 32 1.77 -1.03 14.27
N LEU A 33 1.90 -0.44 13.09
CA LEU A 33 3.01 -0.74 12.17
C LEU A 33 4.36 -0.33 12.76
N ILE A 34 4.47 0.87 13.33
CA ILE A 34 5.71 1.35 13.98
C ILE A 34 6.04 0.49 15.20
N GLU A 35 5.06 0.14 16.02
CA GLU A 35 5.26 -0.75 17.17
C GLU A 35 5.67 -2.17 16.76
N SER A 36 5.37 -2.57 15.51
CA SER A 36 5.85 -3.82 14.90
C SER A 36 7.24 -3.70 14.26
N GLY A 37 7.87 -2.52 14.27
CA GLY A 37 9.20 -2.27 13.74
C GLY A 37 9.25 -1.60 12.36
N ALA A 38 8.12 -1.32 11.72
CA ALA A 38 8.08 -0.66 10.43
C ALA A 38 8.56 0.80 10.49
N ASP A 39 9.23 1.25 9.44
CA ASP A 39 9.61 2.65 9.22
C ASP A 39 8.48 3.40 8.49
N VAL A 40 7.45 3.82 9.24
CA VAL A 40 6.33 4.59 8.65
C VAL A 40 6.73 6.04 8.46
N ARG A 41 6.79 6.51 7.21
CA ARG A 41 7.23 7.87 6.87
C ARG A 41 6.10 8.85 6.58
N TYR A 42 4.95 8.35 6.17
CA TYR A 42 3.80 9.17 5.82
C TYR A 42 2.50 8.54 6.26
N VAL A 43 1.62 9.36 6.79
CA VAL A 43 0.24 8.99 7.14
C VAL A 43 -0.71 10.06 6.62
N GLY A 44 -1.38 9.77 5.51
CA GLY A 44 -2.43 10.59 4.92
C GLY A 44 -3.81 10.13 5.40
N THR A 45 -4.65 11.07 5.79
CA THR A 45 -6.05 10.80 6.11
C THR A 45 -6.96 11.85 5.49
N ALA A 46 -8.08 11.45 4.90
CA ALA A 46 -9.11 12.38 4.44
C ALA A 46 -9.89 13.03 5.61
N CYS A 47 -9.76 12.50 6.82
CA CYS A 47 -10.41 13.03 8.01
C CYS A 47 -9.81 14.38 8.45
N PRO A 48 -10.60 15.26 9.08
CA PRO A 48 -10.08 16.49 9.66
C PRO A 48 -9.30 16.21 10.95
N LYS A 49 -8.33 17.07 11.26
CA LYS A 49 -7.65 17.08 12.56
C LYS A 49 -8.65 17.41 13.67
N THR A 50 -8.59 16.66 14.75
CA THR A 50 -9.44 16.83 15.94
C THR A 50 -8.58 16.95 17.19
N ALA A 51 -9.16 17.42 18.30
CA ALA A 51 -8.47 17.43 19.58
C ALA A 51 -8.09 16.00 20.04
N TRP A 52 -8.88 15.00 19.69
CA TRP A 52 -8.64 13.59 20.03
C TRP A 52 -7.45 12.98 19.30
N SER A 53 -7.13 13.48 18.10
CA SER A 53 -5.98 12.99 17.32
C SER A 53 -4.64 13.60 17.73
N ALA A 54 -4.62 14.61 18.60
CA ALA A 54 -3.41 15.40 18.89
C ALA A 54 -2.28 14.54 19.47
N ALA A 55 -2.59 13.69 20.45
CA ALA A 55 -1.59 12.84 21.09
C ALA A 55 -1.01 11.78 20.13
N ASP A 56 -1.84 11.19 19.26
CA ASP A 56 -1.37 10.23 18.25
C ASP A 56 -0.50 10.90 17.20
N VAL A 57 -0.86 12.12 16.78
CA VAL A 57 -0.06 12.92 15.85
C VAL A 57 1.31 13.22 16.43
N GLU A 58 1.36 13.76 17.64
CA GLU A 58 2.62 14.07 18.34
C GLU A 58 3.51 12.84 18.45
N TRP A 59 2.92 11.70 18.81
CA TRP A 59 3.64 10.44 18.90
C TRP A 59 4.18 9.98 17.54
N LEU A 60 3.36 10.00 16.49
CA LEU A 60 3.76 9.61 15.13
C LEU A 60 4.87 10.52 14.58
N GLU A 61 4.73 11.83 14.76
CA GLU A 61 5.74 12.81 14.34
C GLU A 61 7.06 12.63 15.11
N SER A 62 6.99 12.28 16.42
CA SER A 62 8.17 11.94 17.22
C SER A 62 8.92 10.70 16.71
N LYS A 63 8.23 9.82 15.95
CA LYS A 63 8.81 8.65 15.28
C LYS A 63 9.27 8.94 13.85
N GLY A 64 9.15 10.19 13.39
CA GLY A 64 9.57 10.62 12.07
C GLY A 64 8.52 10.45 10.96
N ALA A 65 7.27 10.15 11.31
CA ALA A 65 6.18 10.10 10.35
C ALA A 65 5.64 11.51 10.08
N LYS A 66 5.40 11.82 8.81
CA LYS A 66 4.70 13.04 8.39
C LYS A 66 3.20 12.75 8.37
N VAL A 67 2.41 13.46 9.18
CA VAL A 67 0.96 13.28 9.25
C VAL A 67 0.25 14.38 8.47
N GLN A 68 -0.59 13.99 7.51
CA GLN A 68 -1.36 14.90 6.66
C GLN A 68 -2.86 14.67 6.83
N PHE A 69 -3.56 15.65 7.40
CA PHE A 69 -5.02 15.66 7.46
C PHE A 69 -5.63 16.26 6.19
N ARG A 70 -6.83 15.81 5.84
CA ARG A 70 -7.52 16.17 4.59
C ARG A 70 -6.60 16.01 3.38
N ALA A 71 -5.82 14.92 3.40
CA ALA A 71 -4.89 14.61 2.35
C ALA A 71 -5.60 14.45 1.01
N SER A 72 -5.06 15.09 -0.02
CA SER A 72 -5.49 14.87 -1.39
C SER A 72 -4.72 13.71 -2.03
N LEU A 73 -5.24 13.18 -3.13
CA LEU A 73 -4.56 12.15 -3.91
C LEU A 73 -3.15 12.59 -4.33
N GLU A 74 -3.01 13.85 -4.75
CA GLU A 74 -1.73 14.40 -5.19
C GLU A 74 -0.72 14.44 -4.04
N GLN A 75 -1.17 14.73 -2.82
CA GLN A 75 -0.31 14.72 -1.62
C GLN A 75 0.13 13.29 -1.26
N ASP A 76 -0.79 12.32 -1.34
CA ASP A 76 -0.48 10.92 -1.10
C ASP A 76 0.51 10.36 -2.13
N LEU A 77 0.33 10.69 -3.41
CA LEU A 77 1.26 10.29 -4.48
C LEU A 77 2.61 11.02 -4.36
N ALA A 78 2.61 12.31 -4.01
CA ALA A 78 3.86 13.04 -3.76
C ALA A 78 4.65 12.44 -2.58
N ALA A 79 3.97 12.00 -1.52
CA ALA A 79 4.61 11.32 -0.41
C ALA A 79 5.19 9.95 -0.82
N PHE A 80 4.50 9.21 -1.68
CA PHE A 80 5.03 7.98 -2.25
C PHE A 80 6.35 8.23 -3.01
N GLU A 81 6.40 9.25 -3.87
CA GLU A 81 7.60 9.62 -4.63
C GLU A 81 8.74 10.16 -3.72
N GLU A 82 8.38 10.93 -2.68
CA GLU A 82 9.33 11.49 -1.71
C GLU A 82 10.01 10.39 -0.89
N PHE A 83 9.22 9.48 -0.32
CA PHE A 83 9.71 8.51 0.66
C PHE A 83 10.13 7.17 0.05
N LYS A 84 9.72 6.87 -1.18
CA LYS A 84 10.04 5.62 -1.90
C LYS A 84 9.91 4.39 -1.02
N PRO A 85 8.67 4.07 -0.55
CA PRO A 85 8.45 3.00 0.41
C PRO A 85 8.67 1.62 -0.21
N ASP A 86 8.97 0.65 0.64
CA ASP A 86 8.97 -0.77 0.30
C ASP A 86 7.55 -1.33 0.18
N LEU A 87 6.59 -0.67 0.84
CA LEU A 87 5.15 -0.98 0.77
C LEU A 87 4.33 0.31 0.86
N ALA A 88 3.42 0.50 -0.08
CA ALA A 88 2.40 1.54 0.01
C ALA A 88 1.05 0.94 0.41
N ILE A 89 0.45 1.48 1.45
CA ILE A 89 -0.93 1.15 1.86
C ILE A 89 -1.78 2.36 1.53
N GLY A 90 -2.82 2.19 0.72
CA GLY A 90 -3.53 3.37 0.24
C GLY A 90 -4.95 3.13 -0.25
N THR A 91 -5.54 4.23 -0.71
CA THR A 91 -6.81 4.22 -1.42
C THR A 91 -6.65 3.57 -2.80
N THR A 92 -7.76 3.24 -3.44
CA THR A 92 -7.74 2.58 -4.77
C THR A 92 -6.87 3.33 -5.79
N PRO A 93 -6.99 4.66 -5.98
CA PRO A 93 -6.15 5.36 -6.97
C PRO A 93 -4.66 5.36 -6.59
N VAL A 94 -4.32 5.47 -5.31
CA VAL A 94 -2.93 5.38 -4.86
C VAL A 94 -2.35 4.01 -5.19
N VAL A 95 -3.05 2.93 -4.80
CA VAL A 95 -2.60 1.56 -5.04
C VAL A 95 -2.45 1.24 -6.53
N GLN A 96 -3.38 1.73 -7.36
CA GLN A 96 -3.28 1.54 -8.82
C GLN A 96 -2.03 2.22 -9.38
N LYS A 97 -1.77 3.47 -9.00
CA LYS A 97 -0.59 4.20 -9.47
C LYS A 97 0.71 3.58 -8.98
N VAL A 98 0.77 3.19 -7.72
CA VAL A 98 1.95 2.55 -7.13
C VAL A 98 2.28 1.22 -7.81
N LYS A 99 1.29 0.42 -8.18
CA LYS A 99 1.51 -0.85 -8.90
C LYS A 99 2.21 -0.68 -10.25
N GLU A 100 2.03 0.47 -10.91
CA GLU A 100 2.72 0.78 -12.16
C GLU A 100 4.24 0.89 -11.97
N THR A 101 4.72 1.18 -10.76
CA THR A 101 6.14 1.27 -10.43
C THR A 101 6.76 -0.06 -9.98
N GLY A 102 5.97 -1.13 -9.85
CA GLY A 102 6.42 -2.41 -9.30
C GLY A 102 6.57 -2.41 -7.77
N THR A 103 6.08 -1.38 -7.08
CA THR A 103 6.13 -1.32 -5.62
C THR A 103 4.97 -2.13 -5.02
N PRO A 104 5.23 -2.99 -4.03
CA PRO A 104 4.20 -3.67 -3.26
C PRO A 104 3.18 -2.71 -2.70
N SER A 105 1.91 -3.05 -2.83
CA SER A 105 0.85 -2.15 -2.37
C SER A 105 -0.39 -2.91 -1.89
N LEU A 106 -1.06 -2.33 -0.89
CA LEU A 106 -2.28 -2.87 -0.28
C LEU A 106 -3.38 -1.81 -0.23
N TYR A 107 -4.61 -2.24 -0.45
CA TYR A 107 -5.76 -1.39 -0.22
C TYR A 107 -6.03 -1.24 1.27
N PHE A 108 -6.09 0.00 1.75
CA PHE A 108 -6.34 0.29 3.16
C PHE A 108 -7.65 -0.32 3.65
N THR A 109 -8.72 -0.14 2.91
CA THR A 109 -10.05 -0.72 3.22
C THR A 109 -9.99 -2.24 3.37
N ASN A 110 -9.27 -2.94 2.49
CA ASN A 110 -9.15 -4.39 2.57
C ASN A 110 -8.33 -4.84 3.78
N LEU A 111 -7.33 -4.04 4.17
CA LEU A 111 -6.51 -4.33 5.33
C LEU A 111 -7.31 -4.34 6.63
N ILE A 112 -8.21 -3.37 6.79
CA ILE A 112 -9.01 -3.20 8.02
C ILE A 112 -10.31 -3.99 8.02
N SER A 113 -10.95 -4.22 6.86
CA SER A 113 -12.24 -4.91 6.76
C SER A 113 -12.13 -6.42 6.67
N ALA A 114 -11.11 -6.95 6.01
CA ALA A 114 -10.93 -8.38 5.86
C ALA A 114 -10.55 -9.10 7.17
N ARG A 115 -9.97 -8.36 8.12
CA ARG A 115 -9.54 -8.89 9.42
C ARG A 115 -9.72 -7.82 10.49
N PRO A 116 -10.44 -8.11 11.58
CA PRO A 116 -10.54 -7.16 12.68
C PRO A 116 -9.15 -6.89 13.25
N LEU A 117 -8.74 -5.62 13.25
CA LEU A 117 -7.46 -5.18 13.85
C LEU A 117 -7.53 -5.11 15.39
N MET A 118 -8.63 -5.54 15.97
CA MET A 118 -8.90 -5.48 17.40
C MET A 118 -8.18 -6.59 18.15
N GLY A 119 -7.51 -6.21 19.25
CA GLY A 119 -6.88 -7.14 20.17
C GLY A 119 -5.59 -7.81 19.65
N PRO A 120 -5.01 -8.73 20.44
CA PRO A 120 -3.73 -9.37 20.10
C PRO A 120 -3.75 -10.19 18.81
N ALA A 121 -4.87 -10.87 18.54
CA ALA A 121 -5.03 -11.65 17.32
C ALA A 121 -5.03 -10.76 16.06
N GLY A 122 -5.69 -9.59 16.13
CA GLY A 122 -5.69 -8.60 15.07
C GLY A 122 -4.31 -8.04 14.79
N ALA A 123 -3.55 -7.71 15.82
CA ALA A 123 -2.19 -7.21 15.71
C ALA A 123 -1.27 -8.24 15.03
N GLY A 124 -1.31 -9.51 15.43
CA GLY A 124 -0.54 -10.57 14.79
C GLY A 124 -0.94 -10.80 13.33
N SER A 125 -2.23 -10.71 13.02
CA SER A 125 -2.75 -10.83 11.66
C SER A 125 -2.28 -9.68 10.75
N LEU A 126 -2.16 -8.46 11.28
CA LEU A 126 -1.62 -7.31 10.55
C LEU A 126 -0.19 -7.60 10.09
N GLY A 127 0.69 -8.04 11.01
CA GLY A 127 2.07 -8.40 10.68
C GLY A 127 2.18 -9.44 9.56
N ASP A 128 1.32 -10.48 9.57
CA ASP A 128 1.30 -11.49 8.51
C ASP A 128 0.97 -10.91 7.14
N VAL A 129 -0.07 -10.07 7.07
CA VAL A 129 -0.51 -9.47 5.79
C VAL A 129 0.56 -8.53 5.22
N ILE A 130 1.14 -7.69 6.08
CA ILE A 130 2.19 -6.76 5.65
C ILE A 130 3.43 -7.50 5.16
N ASN A 131 3.93 -8.47 5.94
CA ASN A 131 5.11 -9.25 5.57
C ASN A 131 4.86 -10.09 4.30
N ALA A 132 3.66 -10.63 4.11
CA ALA A 132 3.32 -11.36 2.90
C ALA A 132 3.33 -10.44 1.65
N ALA A 133 2.79 -9.22 1.78
CA ALA A 133 2.80 -8.25 0.69
C ALA A 133 4.23 -7.83 0.32
N MET A 134 5.08 -7.53 1.30
CA MET A 134 6.47 -7.12 1.07
C MET A 134 7.30 -8.24 0.43
N LYS A 135 7.10 -9.50 0.83
CA LYS A 135 7.76 -10.66 0.23
C LYS A 135 7.32 -10.94 -1.22
N SER A 136 6.20 -10.39 -1.65
CA SER A 136 5.67 -10.59 -3.00
C SER A 136 6.20 -9.58 -4.03
N LYS A 137 7.35 -8.93 -3.77
CA LYS A 137 7.92 -7.90 -4.64
C LYS A 137 8.09 -8.37 -6.08
N ASP A 138 8.59 -9.58 -6.31
CA ASP A 138 8.78 -10.14 -7.66
C ASP A 138 7.49 -10.14 -8.47
N ARG A 139 6.36 -10.43 -7.82
CA ARG A 139 5.04 -10.39 -8.45
C ARG A 139 4.63 -8.96 -8.85
N PHE A 140 5.02 -7.96 -8.08
CA PHE A 140 4.75 -6.56 -8.43
C PHE A 140 5.68 -6.08 -9.54
N ASP A 141 6.92 -6.53 -9.58
CA ASP A 141 7.85 -6.28 -10.68
C ASP A 141 7.32 -6.90 -11.99
N GLU A 142 6.82 -8.14 -11.96
CA GLU A 142 6.15 -8.76 -13.12
C GLU A 142 4.91 -7.98 -13.57
N MET A 143 4.16 -7.40 -12.63
CA MET A 143 3.02 -6.55 -12.96
C MET A 143 3.46 -5.25 -13.63
N ARG A 144 4.52 -4.60 -13.14
CA ARG A 144 5.10 -3.41 -13.78
C ARG A 144 5.49 -3.73 -15.22
N ASP A 145 6.27 -4.78 -15.42
CA ASP A 145 6.74 -5.19 -16.75
C ASP A 145 5.58 -5.52 -17.71
N PHE A 146 4.49 -6.05 -17.15
CA PHE A 146 3.26 -6.28 -17.91
C PHE A 146 2.58 -4.99 -18.37
N PHE A 147 2.64 -3.93 -17.54
CA PHE A 147 2.03 -2.63 -17.84
C PHE A 147 2.99 -1.65 -18.52
N GLU A 148 4.28 -1.98 -18.59
CA GLU A 148 5.26 -1.14 -19.27
C GLU A 148 4.89 -0.96 -20.74
N GLY A 149 4.75 0.30 -21.17
CA GLY A 149 4.30 0.65 -22.52
C GLY A 149 2.79 0.53 -22.76
N VAL A 150 2.01 0.06 -21.80
CA VAL A 150 0.55 0.04 -21.88
C VAL A 150 0.01 1.41 -21.46
N GLY A 151 -0.53 2.16 -22.40
CA GLY A 151 -1.12 3.48 -22.17
C GLY A 151 -0.26 4.66 -22.61
N GLU A 152 1.00 4.49 -22.94
CA GLU A 152 1.78 5.52 -23.62
C GLU A 152 1.24 5.74 -25.03
N GLY A 153 0.57 6.87 -25.24
CA GLY A 153 -0.08 7.19 -26.50
C GLY A 153 -1.57 6.83 -26.61
N HIS A 154 -2.15 6.19 -25.60
CA HIS A 154 -3.56 5.76 -25.63
C HIS A 154 -4.49 6.55 -24.69
N ALA A 155 -4.03 7.62 -24.08
CA ALA A 155 -4.86 8.46 -23.20
C ALA A 155 -6.12 9.03 -23.90
N ALA A 156 -6.11 9.08 -25.23
CA ALA A 156 -7.24 9.54 -26.05
C ALA A 156 -8.12 8.40 -26.58
N GLY A 157 -7.71 7.14 -26.46
CA GLY A 157 -8.30 6.05 -27.25
C GLY A 157 -8.67 4.79 -26.48
N VAL A 158 -8.94 4.87 -25.17
CA VAL A 158 -9.36 3.68 -24.39
C VAL A 158 -10.62 3.04 -24.99
N TRP A 159 -11.40 3.77 -25.74
CA TRP A 159 -12.66 3.36 -26.36
C TRP A 159 -12.65 3.35 -27.90
N GLU A 160 -11.60 3.91 -28.51
CA GLU A 160 -11.40 3.88 -29.95
C GLU A 160 -10.36 2.80 -30.26
N ASP A 161 -10.79 1.72 -30.85
CA ASP A 161 -10.01 0.64 -31.44
C ASP A 161 -8.65 0.37 -30.78
N VAL A 162 -8.67 -0.36 -29.67
CA VAL A 162 -7.44 -0.96 -29.13
C VAL A 162 -6.73 -1.66 -30.29
N PRO A 163 -5.51 -1.24 -30.66
CA PRO A 163 -4.79 -1.84 -31.78
C PRO A 163 -4.82 -3.36 -31.67
N LYS A 164 -5.12 -4.04 -32.76
CA LYS A 164 -5.16 -5.52 -32.79
C LYS A 164 -3.88 -6.14 -32.22
N ASP A 165 -2.78 -5.43 -32.30
CA ASP A 165 -1.45 -5.82 -31.83
C ASP A 165 -1.35 -6.00 -30.32
N GLU A 166 -2.02 -5.19 -29.51
CA GLU A 166 -2.02 -5.35 -28.03
C GLU A 166 -2.81 -6.59 -27.59
N ARG A 167 -3.94 -6.88 -28.24
CA ARG A 167 -4.67 -8.13 -27.99
C ARG A 167 -3.84 -9.35 -28.37
N THR A 168 -3.10 -9.23 -29.47
CA THR A 168 -2.22 -10.29 -29.97
C THR A 168 -1.04 -10.50 -29.06
N PHE A 169 -0.46 -9.42 -28.50
CA PHE A 169 0.62 -9.49 -27.52
C PHE A 169 0.17 -10.20 -26.23
N ARG A 170 -0.93 -9.77 -25.63
CA ARG A 170 -1.50 -10.40 -24.42
C ARG A 170 -1.80 -11.89 -24.62
N MET A 171 -2.31 -12.27 -25.77
CA MET A 171 -2.56 -13.68 -26.11
C MET A 171 -1.27 -14.48 -26.31
N LYS A 172 -0.23 -13.88 -26.91
CA LYS A 172 1.08 -14.52 -27.08
C LYS A 172 1.78 -14.76 -25.76
N GLU A 173 1.78 -13.79 -24.85
CA GLU A 173 2.36 -13.94 -23.52
C GLU A 173 1.61 -14.99 -22.68
N LYS A 174 0.29 -14.98 -22.71
CA LYS A 174 -0.50 -16.02 -22.04
C LYS A 174 -0.19 -17.44 -22.58
N ARG A 175 0.01 -17.57 -23.89
CA ARG A 175 0.39 -18.85 -24.50
C ARG A 175 1.79 -19.30 -24.10
N LYS A 176 2.78 -18.38 -24.05
CA LYS A 176 4.14 -18.68 -23.61
C LYS A 176 4.18 -19.19 -22.17
N ARG A 177 3.41 -18.57 -21.27
CA ARG A 177 3.31 -19.04 -19.88
C ARG A 177 2.73 -20.46 -19.76
N ILE A 178 1.64 -20.74 -20.47
CA ILE A 178 1.01 -22.07 -20.50
C ILE A 178 1.97 -23.14 -21.07
N THR A 179 2.79 -22.79 -22.06
CA THR A 179 3.75 -23.75 -22.64
C THR A 179 4.99 -23.93 -21.79
N ALA A 180 5.35 -22.97 -20.92
CA ALA A 180 6.48 -23.09 -19.99
C ALA A 180 6.14 -23.88 -18.72
N GLU A 181 4.85 -24.06 -18.43
CA GLU A 181 4.34 -24.84 -17.30
C GLU A 181 4.03 -26.33 -17.66
N GLN A 182 4.18 -26.69 -18.92
CA GLN A 182 4.10 -28.08 -19.45
C GLN A 182 5.48 -28.68 -19.70
#